data_9506ae33e2e13bb62eeb849e051a746e
#
_entry.id   9506ae33e2e13bb62eeb849e051a746e
#
_cell.length_a   1.000
_cell.length_b   1.000
_cell.length_c   1.000
_cell.angle_alpha   90.00
_cell.angle_beta   90.00
_cell.angle_gamma   90.00
#
_symmetry.space_group_name_H-M   'P 1'
#
loop_
_entity.id
_entity.type
_entity.pdbx_description
1 polymer ?
#
loop_
_entity_poly.entity_id
_entity_poly.type
_entity_poly.pdbx_seq_one_letter_code
_entity_poly.pdbx_strand_id
1 'polypeptide(L)'
;MIRLKKCSLIWLTLLLLLIATAVNAAEKNFVEIDIYSVNDFHGHLRAEAADPGIAVLSGVINELMKQNPVGSLLLGGGDMFSGTIDANEYQGLPVVTAMNKMGFSANTAGNHIFDYPLDVIKRQAAAANFPILGANIVEAAGDRVAEPFKPYVMLQRNGLTIGILGLTTVETKGKASQFNLQKVKILPPEQIAQGYVDELRRQGVQIIVLLTHIGSSQGENNGITGEIVPILQKIHGVDAVVTGHSHLCVSGTYGDIPVIQAGCHGEAVGRINLLYSIAAQKVVSANSRVYKLSELPRVQDNAMERFLEPIFKNIDSKYNEILAVNSQVLTNDRNGESRVGDFFMDVLKNGFKADVALYNGGAIRDTLPSGRVTVRDLLKIFPFDST
;
A
#
# COMPACT_ATOMS: atom_id res chain seq x y z
N MET A 1 67.54 -6.16 21.08
CA MET A 1 66.17 -6.67 21.15
C MET A 1 65.08 -5.58 21.16
N ILE A 2 65.31 -4.35 21.59
CA ILE A 2 64.26 -3.28 21.70
C ILE A 2 63.92 -2.62 20.35
N ARG A 3 64.83 -2.57 19.37
CA ARG A 3 64.58 -1.95 18.06
C ARG A 3 63.66 -2.78 17.15
N LEU A 4 63.70 -4.10 17.21
CA LEU A 4 62.82 -4.98 16.39
C LEU A 4 61.33 -4.92 16.84
N LYS A 5 61.05 -4.75 18.12
CA LYS A 5 59.65 -4.63 18.64
C LYS A 5 58.99 -3.30 18.26
N LYS A 6 59.75 -2.20 18.09
CA LYS A 6 59.20 -0.91 17.63
C LYS A 6 58.84 -0.94 16.14
N CYS A 7 59.63 -1.61 15.28
CA CYS A 7 59.30 -1.77 13.86
C CYS A 7 58.02 -2.59 13.67
N SER A 8 57.84 -3.71 14.39
CA SER A 8 56.62 -4.54 14.22
C SER A 8 55.35 -3.83 14.68
N LEU A 9 55.42 -2.95 15.69
CA LEU A 9 54.28 -2.17 16.14
C LEU A 9 53.89 -1.10 15.13
N ILE A 10 54.85 -0.46 14.46
CA ILE A 10 54.62 0.54 13.40
C ILE A 10 53.98 -0.13 12.17
N TRP A 11 54.42 -1.32 11.78
CA TRP A 11 53.84 -2.07 10.67
C TRP A 11 52.41 -2.54 11.00
N LEU A 12 52.13 -2.93 12.24
CA LEU A 12 50.81 -3.33 12.68
C LEU A 12 49.82 -2.15 12.69
N THR A 13 50.28 -0.96 13.15
CA THR A 13 49.44 0.26 13.11
C THR A 13 49.19 0.75 11.68
N LEU A 14 50.20 0.69 10.80
CA LEU A 14 50.02 1.01 9.37
C LEU A 14 49.05 0.04 8.67
N LEU A 15 49.16 -1.27 8.98
CA LEU A 15 48.22 -2.28 8.45
C LEU A 15 46.81 -2.05 8.95
N LEU A 16 46.62 -1.73 10.24
CA LEU A 16 45.29 -1.38 10.81
C LEU A 16 44.72 -0.09 10.21
N LEU A 17 45.56 0.92 9.97
CA LEU A 17 45.15 2.14 9.27
C LEU A 17 44.76 1.88 7.80
N LEU A 18 45.51 1.03 7.10
CA LEU A 18 45.21 0.61 5.73
C LEU A 18 43.90 -0.20 5.66
N ILE A 19 43.68 -1.08 6.63
CA ILE A 19 42.42 -1.84 6.72
C ILE A 19 41.26 -0.90 7.04
N ALA A 20 41.41 0.02 7.98
CA ALA A 20 40.38 1.00 8.33
C ALA A 20 40.06 1.95 7.18
N THR A 21 41.05 2.40 6.39
CA THR A 21 40.83 3.21 5.20
C THR A 21 40.18 2.41 4.05
N ALA A 22 40.53 1.13 3.89
CA ALA A 22 39.91 0.25 2.90
C ALA A 22 38.47 -0.08 3.26
N VAL A 23 38.16 -0.32 4.53
CA VAL A 23 36.78 -0.53 5.01
C VAL A 23 35.94 0.74 4.80
N ASN A 24 36.48 1.91 5.17
CA ASN A 24 35.80 3.21 4.98
C ASN A 24 35.61 3.57 3.49
N ALA A 25 36.54 3.15 2.62
CA ALA A 25 36.42 3.32 1.17
C ALA A 25 35.42 2.31 0.55
N ALA A 26 35.31 1.10 1.12
CA ALA A 26 34.34 0.11 0.71
C ALA A 26 32.91 0.52 1.11
N GLU A 27 32.70 1.06 2.31
CA GLU A 27 31.41 1.60 2.77
C GLU A 27 30.93 2.77 1.91
N LYS A 28 31.82 3.62 1.40
CA LYS A 28 31.51 4.74 0.50
C LYS A 28 31.07 4.31 -0.91
N ASN A 29 31.28 3.04 -1.30
CA ASN A 29 30.93 2.54 -2.62
C ASN A 29 29.51 1.98 -2.73
N PHE A 30 28.82 1.82 -1.62
CA PHE A 30 27.47 1.28 -1.58
C PHE A 30 26.52 2.20 -0.84
N VAL A 31 25.28 2.25 -1.31
CA VAL A 31 24.17 3.00 -0.69
C VAL A 31 23.02 2.05 -0.47
N GLU A 32 22.53 1.99 0.76
CA GLU A 32 21.39 1.18 1.14
C GLU A 32 20.10 2.01 1.07
N ILE A 33 19.08 1.45 0.44
CA ILE A 33 17.73 2.02 0.33
C ILE A 33 16.72 0.99 0.84
N ASP A 34 15.87 1.42 1.76
CA ASP A 34 14.77 0.63 2.29
C ASP A 34 13.44 1.19 1.81
N ILE A 35 12.67 0.37 1.11
CA ILE A 35 11.32 0.71 0.65
C ILE A 35 10.34 -0.05 1.52
N TYR A 36 9.65 0.67 2.40
CA TYR A 36 8.55 0.14 3.19
C TYR A 36 7.24 0.38 2.45
N SER A 37 6.31 -0.57 2.55
CA SER A 37 5.01 -0.46 1.88
C SER A 37 3.85 -0.98 2.73
N VAL A 38 2.71 -0.35 2.54
CA VAL A 38 1.39 -0.77 3.00
C VAL A 38 0.45 -0.67 1.81
N ASN A 39 -0.44 -1.62 1.66
CA ASN A 39 -1.44 -1.64 0.59
C ASN A 39 -2.78 -2.12 1.14
N ASP A 40 -3.87 -1.87 0.40
CA ASP A 40 -5.21 -2.38 0.73
C ASP A 40 -5.60 -2.13 2.20
N PHE A 41 -5.30 -0.91 2.68
CA PHE A 41 -5.57 -0.51 4.07
C PHE A 41 -7.06 -0.37 4.34
N HIS A 42 -7.84 0.01 3.33
CA HIS A 42 -9.29 0.09 3.36
C HIS A 42 -9.85 0.86 4.56
N GLY A 43 -9.15 1.93 4.97
CA GLY A 43 -9.62 2.80 6.04
C GLY A 43 -9.66 2.19 7.45
N HIS A 44 -8.96 1.10 7.71
CA HIS A 44 -8.91 0.40 9.00
C HIS A 44 -8.13 1.21 10.07
N LEU A 45 -8.64 2.41 10.36
CA LEU A 45 -8.04 3.34 11.32
C LEU A 45 -8.08 2.81 12.75
N ARG A 46 -9.19 2.16 13.12
CA ARG A 46 -9.46 1.64 14.46
C ARG A 46 -8.85 0.25 14.64
N ALA A 47 -8.30 -0.03 15.81
CA ALA A 47 -7.93 -1.39 16.17
C ALA A 47 -9.22 -2.19 16.50
N GLU A 48 -9.44 -3.29 15.79
CA GLU A 48 -10.57 -4.21 16.00
C GLU A 48 -10.11 -5.65 15.79
N ALA A 49 -10.52 -6.56 16.68
CA ALA A 49 -10.25 -8.00 16.56
C ALA A 49 -8.84 -8.35 16.01
N ALA A 50 -8.75 -8.70 14.73
CA ALA A 50 -7.50 -9.02 14.05
C ALA A 50 -6.76 -7.79 13.51
N ASP A 51 -7.43 -6.66 13.36
CA ASP A 51 -6.87 -5.44 12.77
C ASP A 51 -6.09 -4.64 13.83
N PRO A 52 -4.81 -4.35 13.60
CA PRO A 52 -3.98 -3.66 14.60
C PRO A 52 -4.36 -2.20 14.79
N GLY A 53 -5.03 -1.58 13.80
CA GLY A 53 -5.30 -0.16 13.70
C GLY A 53 -4.07 0.66 13.32
N ILE A 54 -4.32 1.87 12.81
CA ILE A 54 -3.24 2.68 12.24
C ILE A 54 -2.24 3.20 13.29
N ALA A 55 -2.64 3.34 14.56
CA ALA A 55 -1.73 3.79 15.62
C ALA A 55 -0.63 2.75 15.93
N VAL A 56 -0.95 1.46 15.87
CA VAL A 56 0.04 0.38 16.00
C VAL A 56 0.86 0.28 14.73
N LEU A 57 0.23 0.31 13.55
CA LEU A 57 0.91 0.29 12.26
C LEU A 57 1.94 1.43 12.17
N SER A 58 1.56 2.66 12.53
CA SER A 58 2.46 3.82 12.58
C SER A 58 3.64 3.62 13.51
N GLY A 59 3.38 3.14 14.73
CA GLY A 59 4.43 2.87 15.71
C GLY A 59 5.45 1.85 15.21
N VAL A 60 4.98 0.74 14.64
CA VAL A 60 5.86 -0.32 14.08
C VAL A 60 6.67 0.20 12.90
N ILE A 61 6.05 0.91 11.95
CA ILE A 61 6.75 1.49 10.79
C ILE A 61 7.83 2.48 11.24
N ASN A 62 7.51 3.34 12.21
CA ASN A 62 8.48 4.28 12.75
C ASN A 62 9.70 3.58 13.35
N GLU A 63 9.52 2.46 14.08
CA GLU A 63 10.66 1.69 14.61
C GLU A 63 11.47 1.02 13.50
N LEU A 64 10.82 0.48 12.47
CA LEU A 64 11.50 -0.12 11.33
C LEU A 64 12.34 0.92 10.56
N MET A 65 11.77 2.09 10.27
CA MET A 65 12.45 3.15 9.50
C MET A 65 13.61 3.80 10.26
N LYS A 66 13.65 3.74 11.59
CA LYS A 66 14.79 4.20 12.40
C LYS A 66 16.08 3.45 12.10
N GLN A 67 16.01 2.25 11.53
CA GLN A 67 17.19 1.45 11.19
C GLN A 67 18.00 2.07 10.04
N ASN A 68 17.33 2.79 9.13
CA ASN A 68 17.95 3.52 8.01
C ASN A 68 17.19 4.83 7.72
N PRO A 69 17.30 5.85 8.60
CA PRO A 69 16.45 7.04 8.54
C PRO A 69 16.67 7.90 7.29
N VAL A 70 17.86 7.87 6.69
CA VAL A 70 18.18 8.65 5.48
C VAL A 70 17.89 7.91 4.18
N GLY A 71 17.86 6.57 4.21
CA GLY A 71 17.64 5.71 3.05
C GLY A 71 16.22 5.12 2.97
N SER A 72 15.35 5.40 3.95
CA SER A 72 14.01 4.81 3.98
C SER A 72 12.97 5.62 3.21
N LEU A 73 12.04 4.90 2.56
CA LEU A 73 10.83 5.40 1.91
C LEU A 73 9.63 4.64 2.46
N LEU A 74 8.47 5.31 2.58
CA LEU A 74 7.19 4.67 2.89
C LEU A 74 6.22 4.91 1.74
N LEU A 75 5.68 3.83 1.16
CA LEU A 75 4.82 3.85 -0.02
C LEU A 75 3.46 3.21 0.24
N GLY A 76 2.42 3.76 -0.37
CA GLY A 76 1.07 3.21 -0.38
C GLY A 76 0.79 2.47 -1.68
N GLY A 77 0.49 1.18 -1.61
CA GLY A 77 0.20 0.32 -2.77
C GLY A 77 -1.27 0.37 -3.23
N GLY A 78 -1.99 1.45 -2.94
CA GLY A 78 -3.38 1.65 -3.34
C GLY A 78 -4.41 1.12 -2.34
N ASP A 79 -5.68 1.45 -2.60
CA ASP A 79 -6.86 1.09 -1.79
C ASP A 79 -6.70 1.45 -0.30
N MET A 80 -6.28 2.70 -0.05
CA MET A 80 -6.00 3.18 1.29
C MET A 80 -7.21 3.83 1.96
N PHE A 81 -8.06 4.59 1.21
CA PHE A 81 -8.86 5.68 1.76
C PHE A 81 -10.29 5.32 2.11
N SER A 82 -10.86 4.23 1.56
CA SER A 82 -12.26 3.80 1.75
C SER A 82 -12.36 2.36 2.25
N GLY A 83 -13.44 2.02 2.94
CA GLY A 83 -13.74 0.64 3.38
C GLY A 83 -14.25 0.50 4.80
N THR A 84 -14.10 1.52 5.66
CA THR A 84 -14.71 1.54 6.99
C THR A 84 -15.51 2.82 7.21
N ILE A 85 -16.47 2.78 8.13
CA ILE A 85 -17.25 3.97 8.47
C ILE A 85 -16.37 5.09 9.02
N ASP A 86 -15.31 4.75 9.77
CA ASP A 86 -14.39 5.72 10.35
C ASP A 86 -13.62 6.51 9.27
N ALA A 87 -13.44 5.92 8.09
CA ALA A 87 -12.85 6.58 6.92
C ALA A 87 -13.93 7.23 6.03
N ASN A 88 -15.00 6.47 5.70
CA ASN A 88 -15.99 6.85 4.68
C ASN A 88 -16.81 8.08 5.08
N GLU A 89 -17.16 8.23 6.36
CA GLU A 89 -17.90 9.38 6.87
C GLU A 89 -17.24 10.72 6.53
N TYR A 90 -15.92 10.73 6.48
CA TYR A 90 -15.12 11.90 6.13
C TYR A 90 -14.45 11.78 4.75
N GLN A 91 -14.99 10.93 3.88
CA GLN A 91 -14.50 10.75 2.51
C GLN A 91 -12.97 10.47 2.45
N GLY A 92 -12.47 9.62 3.34
CA GLY A 92 -11.08 9.19 3.39
C GLY A 92 -10.08 10.20 3.99
N LEU A 93 -10.49 11.43 4.30
CA LEU A 93 -9.58 12.47 4.80
C LEU A 93 -8.84 12.12 6.10
N PRO A 94 -9.43 11.40 7.07
CA PRO A 94 -8.69 10.93 8.25
C PRO A 94 -7.51 10.01 7.88
N VAL A 95 -7.69 9.15 6.88
CA VAL A 95 -6.62 8.26 6.41
C VAL A 95 -5.51 9.08 5.72
N VAL A 96 -5.87 10.03 4.86
CA VAL A 96 -4.90 10.95 4.22
C VAL A 96 -4.09 11.69 5.29
N THR A 97 -4.75 12.21 6.33
CA THR A 97 -4.07 12.92 7.43
C THR A 97 -3.15 12.00 8.22
N ALA A 98 -3.58 10.77 8.50
CA ALA A 98 -2.76 9.78 9.16
C ALA A 98 -1.53 9.40 8.31
N MET A 99 -1.70 9.19 7.01
CA MET A 99 -0.59 8.93 6.07
C MET A 99 0.39 10.11 6.01
N ASN A 100 -0.09 11.37 6.06
CA ASN A 100 0.77 12.55 6.17
C ASN A 100 1.64 12.50 7.43
N LYS A 101 1.04 12.15 8.58
CA LYS A 101 1.76 12.01 9.85
C LYS A 101 2.78 10.88 9.85
N MET A 102 2.51 9.79 9.15
CA MET A 102 3.42 8.65 8.96
C MET A 102 4.54 8.94 7.96
N GLY A 103 4.47 10.02 7.19
CA GLY A 103 5.50 10.41 6.23
C GLY A 103 5.50 9.59 4.94
N PHE A 104 4.33 9.19 4.45
CA PHE A 104 4.23 8.57 3.14
C PHE A 104 4.87 9.43 2.05
N SER A 105 5.66 8.82 1.19
CA SER A 105 6.39 9.49 0.10
C SER A 105 5.62 9.50 -1.22
N ALA A 106 4.77 8.51 -1.43
CA ALA A 106 3.81 8.40 -2.54
C ALA A 106 2.74 7.35 -2.20
N ASN A 107 1.59 7.46 -2.88
CA ASN A 107 0.56 6.43 -2.90
C ASN A 107 0.12 6.19 -4.35
N THR A 108 -0.10 4.94 -4.78
CA THR A 108 -0.72 4.69 -6.07
C THR A 108 -2.24 4.64 -5.93
N ALA A 109 -2.95 4.97 -7.00
CA ALA A 109 -4.40 4.83 -7.05
C ALA A 109 -4.78 3.34 -7.14
N GLY A 110 -5.62 2.86 -6.24
CA GLY A 110 -6.29 1.57 -6.38
C GLY A 110 -7.67 1.72 -7.05
N ASN A 111 -8.39 0.61 -7.20
CA ASN A 111 -9.72 0.65 -7.81
C ASN A 111 -10.74 1.34 -6.87
N HIS A 112 -10.60 1.19 -5.56
CA HIS A 112 -11.49 1.82 -4.59
C HIS A 112 -11.27 3.33 -4.38
N ILE A 113 -10.28 3.95 -5.03
CA ILE A 113 -10.23 5.41 -5.05
C ILE A 113 -11.44 5.99 -5.79
N PHE A 114 -11.98 5.23 -6.74
CA PHE A 114 -13.18 5.58 -7.53
C PHE A 114 -14.52 5.19 -6.86
N ASP A 115 -14.50 4.75 -5.60
CA ASP A 115 -15.70 4.75 -4.75
C ASP A 115 -16.15 6.21 -4.53
N TYR A 116 -15.22 7.15 -4.65
CA TYR A 116 -15.49 8.57 -4.58
C TYR A 116 -15.49 9.23 -5.97
N PRO A 117 -16.34 10.25 -6.18
CA PRO A 117 -16.29 11.06 -7.38
C PRO A 117 -14.99 11.88 -7.46
N LEU A 118 -14.62 12.28 -8.68
CA LEU A 118 -13.32 12.91 -8.97
C LEU A 118 -13.04 14.20 -8.17
N ASP A 119 -14.07 14.95 -7.78
CA ASP A 119 -13.90 16.15 -6.95
C ASP A 119 -13.52 15.81 -5.51
N VAL A 120 -13.97 14.68 -4.96
CA VAL A 120 -13.53 14.15 -3.68
C VAL A 120 -12.07 13.69 -3.77
N ILE A 121 -11.70 12.96 -4.85
CA ILE A 121 -10.32 12.54 -5.08
C ILE A 121 -9.38 13.75 -5.18
N LYS A 122 -9.81 14.83 -5.83
CA LYS A 122 -9.06 16.10 -5.89
C LYS A 122 -8.86 16.70 -4.50
N ARG A 123 -9.87 16.65 -3.63
CA ARG A 123 -9.74 17.14 -2.23
C ARG A 123 -8.77 16.26 -1.42
N GLN A 124 -8.85 14.94 -1.57
CA GLN A 124 -7.91 14.01 -0.93
C GLN A 124 -6.47 14.30 -1.38
N ALA A 125 -6.24 14.46 -2.69
CA ALA A 125 -4.93 14.79 -3.25
C ALA A 125 -4.41 16.16 -2.79
N ALA A 126 -5.28 17.16 -2.65
CA ALA A 126 -4.93 18.49 -2.14
C ALA A 126 -4.58 18.46 -0.63
N ALA A 127 -5.18 17.56 0.13
CA ALA A 127 -4.89 17.37 1.55
C ALA A 127 -3.65 16.51 1.82
N ALA A 128 -3.21 15.72 0.83
CA ALA A 128 -2.06 14.84 0.94
C ALA A 128 -0.73 15.60 0.78
N ASN A 129 0.26 15.29 1.64
CA ASN A 129 1.64 15.78 1.51
C ASN A 129 2.48 14.90 0.56
N PHE A 130 1.86 13.95 -0.09
CA PHE A 130 2.44 13.01 -1.04
C PHE A 130 1.58 12.94 -2.32
N PRO A 131 2.16 12.63 -3.48
CA PRO A 131 1.39 12.49 -4.70
C PRO A 131 0.56 11.19 -4.70
N ILE A 132 -0.63 11.24 -5.33
CA ILE A 132 -1.37 10.07 -5.73
C ILE A 132 -0.97 9.75 -7.17
N LEU A 133 -0.37 8.58 -7.38
CA LEU A 133 0.18 8.16 -8.67
C LEU A 133 -0.81 7.29 -9.45
N GLY A 134 -0.77 7.40 -10.78
CA GLY A 134 -1.63 6.61 -11.67
C GLY A 134 -1.35 6.94 -13.12
N ALA A 135 -0.20 6.48 -13.65
CA ALA A 135 0.25 6.81 -15.00
C ALA A 135 -0.71 6.33 -16.10
N ASN A 136 -1.42 5.25 -15.85
CA ASN A 136 -2.39 4.68 -16.78
C ASN A 136 -3.85 5.15 -16.55
N ILE A 137 -4.05 6.12 -15.64
CA ILE A 137 -5.33 6.80 -15.45
C ILE A 137 -5.32 8.07 -16.30
N VAL A 138 -6.01 8.07 -17.43
CA VAL A 138 -5.98 9.19 -18.36
C VAL A 138 -7.36 9.82 -18.53
N GLU A 139 -7.42 11.03 -19.03
CA GLU A 139 -8.67 11.71 -19.35
C GLU A 139 -9.50 10.89 -20.36
N ALA A 140 -10.81 10.82 -20.17
CA ALA A 140 -11.69 10.05 -21.06
C ALA A 140 -11.59 10.51 -22.52
N ALA A 141 -11.41 11.82 -22.76
CA ALA A 141 -11.33 12.44 -24.06
C ALA A 141 -9.90 12.56 -24.63
N GLY A 142 -8.87 12.03 -23.96
CA GLY A 142 -7.47 12.18 -24.37
C GLY A 142 -6.56 11.08 -23.80
N ASP A 143 -5.26 11.28 -23.95
CA ASP A 143 -4.23 10.37 -23.43
C ASP A 143 -3.38 11.02 -22.33
N ARG A 144 -3.74 12.25 -21.92
CA ARG A 144 -3.07 12.94 -20.80
C ARG A 144 -3.51 12.29 -19.50
N VAL A 145 -2.54 12.08 -18.59
CA VAL A 145 -2.84 11.61 -17.22
C VAL A 145 -3.87 12.54 -16.59
N ALA A 146 -4.94 11.96 -16.06
CA ALA A 146 -6.08 12.71 -15.51
C ALA A 146 -5.70 13.33 -14.16
N GLU A 147 -6.03 14.60 -13.96
CA GLU A 147 -5.90 15.22 -12.64
C GLU A 147 -6.88 14.62 -11.63
N PRO A 148 -6.41 14.39 -10.36
CA PRO A 148 -5.18 14.88 -9.74
C PRO A 148 -3.99 13.90 -9.79
N PHE A 149 -4.08 12.83 -10.55
CA PHE A 149 -3.04 11.82 -10.61
C PHE A 149 -1.76 12.33 -11.25
N LYS A 150 -0.63 11.78 -10.83
CA LYS A 150 0.67 11.99 -11.45
C LYS A 150 1.20 10.66 -11.98
N PRO A 151 1.93 10.64 -13.11
CA PRO A 151 2.47 9.40 -13.62
C PRO A 151 3.54 8.82 -12.70
N TYR A 152 4.42 9.68 -12.21
CA TYR A 152 5.52 9.32 -11.32
C TYR A 152 5.92 10.48 -10.41
N VAL A 153 6.80 10.19 -9.46
CA VAL A 153 7.52 11.17 -8.65
C VAL A 153 8.99 10.81 -8.56
N MET A 154 9.86 11.81 -8.53
CA MET A 154 11.30 11.64 -8.25
C MET A 154 11.62 12.17 -6.87
N LEU A 155 12.34 11.38 -6.08
CA LEU A 155 12.73 11.69 -4.70
C LEU A 155 14.23 11.51 -4.52
N GLN A 156 14.81 12.29 -3.61
CA GLN A 156 16.20 12.10 -3.18
C GLN A 156 16.22 11.31 -1.87
N ARG A 157 16.98 10.21 -1.84
CA ARG A 157 17.23 9.44 -0.62
C ARG A 157 18.68 8.97 -0.59
N ASN A 158 19.34 9.25 0.52
CA ASN A 158 20.73 8.84 0.77
C ASN A 158 21.68 9.16 -0.41
N GLY A 159 21.48 10.31 -1.07
CA GLY A 159 22.28 10.75 -2.23
C GLY A 159 21.90 10.15 -3.58
N LEU A 160 20.88 9.27 -3.64
CA LEU A 160 20.37 8.69 -4.88
C LEU A 160 19.05 9.35 -5.31
N THR A 161 18.84 9.45 -6.61
CA THR A 161 17.55 9.83 -7.20
C THR A 161 16.71 8.57 -7.44
N ILE A 162 15.56 8.49 -6.79
CA ILE A 162 14.63 7.38 -6.90
C ILE A 162 13.39 7.84 -7.65
N GLY A 163 13.06 7.16 -8.74
CA GLY A 163 11.80 7.34 -9.48
C GLY A 163 10.76 6.33 -9.04
N ILE A 164 9.56 6.80 -8.73
CA ILE A 164 8.43 5.94 -8.34
C ILE A 164 7.36 6.12 -9.40
N LEU A 165 7.12 5.10 -10.21
CA LEU A 165 6.10 5.05 -11.26
C LEU A 165 4.84 4.38 -10.72
N GLY A 166 3.69 5.07 -10.80
CA GLY A 166 2.40 4.55 -10.31
C GLY A 166 1.54 3.92 -11.39
N LEU A 167 1.00 2.71 -11.13
CA LEU A 167 0.08 2.02 -12.03
C LEU A 167 -1.12 1.43 -11.27
N THR A 168 -2.29 1.43 -11.89
CA THR A 168 -3.50 0.79 -11.37
C THR A 168 -3.98 -0.35 -12.28
N THR A 169 -4.73 -1.30 -11.72
CA THR A 169 -5.29 -2.44 -12.44
C THR A 169 -6.37 -2.02 -13.44
N VAL A 170 -6.43 -2.70 -14.58
CA VAL A 170 -7.53 -2.54 -15.56
C VAL A 170 -8.86 -3.10 -15.04
N GLU A 171 -8.84 -3.96 -14.03
CA GLU A 171 -10.05 -4.46 -13.37
C GLU A 171 -10.88 -3.34 -12.72
N THR A 172 -10.28 -2.18 -12.46
CA THR A 172 -10.96 -0.96 -12.00
C THR A 172 -12.21 -0.67 -12.83
N LYS A 173 -12.19 -0.96 -14.16
CA LYS A 173 -13.34 -0.78 -15.05
C LYS A 173 -14.58 -1.59 -14.65
N GLY A 174 -14.38 -2.74 -14.04
CA GLY A 174 -15.47 -3.64 -13.61
C GLY A 174 -15.77 -3.59 -12.11
N LYS A 175 -14.88 -2.99 -11.32
CA LYS A 175 -14.97 -2.98 -9.85
C LYS A 175 -15.35 -1.63 -9.25
N ALA A 176 -15.12 -0.53 -9.97
CA ALA A 176 -15.46 0.81 -9.54
C ALA A 176 -16.82 1.28 -10.12
N SER A 177 -17.41 2.28 -9.47
CA SER A 177 -18.66 2.91 -9.97
C SER A 177 -18.43 3.50 -11.36
N GLN A 178 -19.25 3.07 -12.33
CA GLN A 178 -19.19 3.58 -13.70
C GLN A 178 -19.49 5.09 -13.75
N PHE A 179 -20.30 5.59 -12.84
CA PHE A 179 -20.56 7.03 -12.72
C PHE A 179 -19.29 7.81 -12.38
N ASN A 180 -18.46 7.30 -11.46
CA ASN A 180 -17.23 7.95 -11.04
C ASN A 180 -16.11 7.84 -12.09
N LEU A 181 -16.20 6.86 -13.00
CA LEU A 181 -15.23 6.66 -14.10
C LEU A 181 -15.51 7.47 -15.36
N GLN A 182 -16.65 8.19 -15.47
CA GLN A 182 -17.06 8.87 -16.71
C GLN A 182 -16.03 9.84 -17.28
N LYS A 183 -15.20 10.44 -16.43
CA LYS A 183 -14.20 11.45 -16.83
C LYS A 183 -12.80 10.88 -17.06
N VAL A 184 -12.59 9.61 -16.79
CA VAL A 184 -11.30 8.95 -16.92
C VAL A 184 -11.43 7.62 -17.66
N LYS A 185 -10.33 7.17 -18.24
CA LYS A 185 -10.17 5.80 -18.75
C LYS A 185 -8.89 5.19 -18.21
N ILE A 186 -8.92 3.89 -17.98
CA ILE A 186 -7.76 3.12 -17.49
C ILE A 186 -7.12 2.43 -18.70
N LEU A 187 -5.90 2.79 -19.02
CA LEU A 187 -5.13 2.15 -20.09
C LEU A 187 -4.49 0.85 -19.57
N PRO A 188 -4.26 -0.15 -20.44
CA PRO A 188 -3.42 -1.30 -20.08
C PRO A 188 -2.02 -0.83 -19.67
N PRO A 189 -1.58 -1.13 -18.42
CA PRO A 189 -0.34 -0.58 -17.88
C PRO A 189 0.91 -1.00 -18.69
N GLU A 190 0.91 -2.20 -19.27
CA GLU A 190 2.00 -2.72 -20.08
C GLU A 190 2.21 -1.95 -21.41
N GLN A 191 1.25 -1.14 -21.83
CA GLN A 191 1.37 -0.33 -23.05
C GLN A 191 2.13 0.98 -22.81
N ILE A 192 2.15 1.48 -21.58
CA ILE A 192 2.66 2.81 -21.28
C ILE A 192 3.88 2.80 -20.35
N ALA A 193 3.99 1.79 -19.51
CA ALA A 193 4.95 1.80 -18.40
C ALA A 193 6.40 1.89 -18.87
N GLN A 194 6.78 1.18 -19.96
CA GLN A 194 8.14 1.23 -20.49
C GLN A 194 8.53 2.65 -20.91
N GLY A 195 7.62 3.40 -21.54
CA GLY A 195 7.90 4.78 -21.95
C GLY A 195 8.27 5.69 -20.77
N TYR A 196 7.59 5.53 -19.62
CA TYR A 196 7.93 6.26 -18.40
C TYR A 196 9.22 5.77 -17.74
N VAL A 197 9.50 4.48 -17.78
CA VAL A 197 10.79 3.94 -17.31
C VAL A 197 11.95 4.53 -18.11
N ASP A 198 11.83 4.53 -19.44
CA ASP A 198 12.85 5.11 -20.34
C ASP A 198 13.00 6.64 -20.11
N GLU A 199 11.90 7.32 -19.86
CA GLU A 199 11.91 8.75 -19.51
C GLU A 199 12.68 9.00 -18.21
N LEU A 200 12.36 8.25 -17.14
CA LEU A 200 13.04 8.36 -15.85
C LEU A 200 14.54 8.05 -15.97
N ARG A 201 14.92 7.00 -16.71
CA ARG A 201 16.34 6.68 -16.95
C ARG A 201 17.06 7.79 -17.72
N ARG A 202 16.43 8.38 -18.75
CA ARG A 202 16.99 9.54 -19.47
C ARG A 202 17.16 10.78 -18.57
N GLN A 203 16.34 10.93 -17.54
CA GLN A 203 16.47 11.98 -16.51
C GLN A 203 17.54 11.67 -15.46
N GLY A 204 18.26 10.55 -15.57
CA GLY A 204 19.34 10.17 -14.65
C GLY A 204 18.86 9.52 -13.35
N VAL A 205 17.63 9.02 -13.31
CA VAL A 205 17.10 8.27 -12.16
C VAL A 205 17.89 6.99 -11.97
N GLN A 206 18.41 6.78 -10.76
CA GLN A 206 19.31 5.69 -10.42
C GLN A 206 18.57 4.43 -9.97
N ILE A 207 17.44 4.57 -9.25
CA ILE A 207 16.58 3.48 -8.83
C ILE A 207 15.16 3.77 -9.30
N ILE A 208 14.53 2.79 -9.98
CA ILE A 208 13.12 2.90 -10.40
C ILE A 208 12.29 1.87 -9.65
N VAL A 209 11.30 2.36 -8.92
CA VAL A 209 10.31 1.56 -8.19
C VAL A 209 9.00 1.59 -8.96
N LEU A 210 8.48 0.41 -9.29
CA LEU A 210 7.13 0.27 -9.81
C LEU A 210 6.18 0.13 -8.63
N LEU A 211 5.37 1.14 -8.38
CA LEU A 211 4.36 1.17 -7.32
C LEU A 211 3.00 0.91 -7.94
N THR A 212 2.45 -0.28 -7.69
CA THR A 212 1.25 -0.71 -8.42
C THR A 212 0.12 -1.12 -7.49
N HIS A 213 -1.11 -0.87 -7.95
CA HIS A 213 -2.28 -1.54 -7.40
C HIS A 213 -2.75 -2.61 -8.40
N ILE A 214 -1.96 -3.68 -8.52
CA ILE A 214 -2.10 -4.79 -9.44
C ILE A 214 -1.75 -6.06 -8.69
N GLY A 215 -2.57 -7.10 -8.81
CA GLY A 215 -2.46 -8.31 -8.00
C GLY A 215 -1.20 -9.13 -8.26
N SER A 216 -0.57 -9.59 -7.18
CA SER A 216 0.50 -10.58 -7.21
C SER A 216 0.19 -11.75 -6.28
N SER A 217 0.78 -12.90 -6.56
CA SER A 217 0.68 -14.09 -5.73
C SER A 217 2.03 -14.78 -5.63
N GLN A 218 2.23 -15.54 -4.54
CA GLN A 218 3.43 -16.32 -4.34
C GLN A 218 3.40 -17.55 -5.25
N GLY A 219 4.43 -17.70 -6.06
CA GLY A 219 4.67 -18.88 -6.88
C GLY A 219 5.67 -19.84 -6.23
N GLU A 220 6.06 -20.86 -6.97
CA GLU A 220 7.10 -21.80 -6.54
C GLU A 220 8.49 -21.11 -6.50
N ASN A 221 9.38 -21.61 -5.62
CA ASN A 221 10.76 -21.14 -5.48
C ASN A 221 10.89 -19.62 -5.31
N ASN A 222 10.01 -19.01 -4.52
CA ASN A 222 9.91 -17.55 -4.34
C ASN A 222 9.60 -16.75 -5.62
N GLY A 223 9.19 -17.42 -6.69
CA GLY A 223 8.73 -16.78 -7.91
C GLY A 223 7.41 -16.04 -7.71
N ILE A 224 7.12 -15.14 -8.63
CA ILE A 224 5.90 -14.33 -8.62
C ILE A 224 4.95 -14.78 -9.73
N THR A 225 3.67 -14.86 -9.39
CA THR A 225 2.55 -15.11 -10.31
C THR A 225 1.50 -14.01 -10.18
N GLY A 226 0.42 -14.08 -10.96
CA GLY A 226 -0.71 -13.15 -10.88
C GLY A 226 -0.69 -12.08 -11.96
N GLU A 227 -1.57 -11.10 -11.81
CA GLU A 227 -1.87 -10.03 -12.78
C GLU A 227 -0.63 -9.18 -13.12
N ILE A 228 0.32 -9.04 -12.20
CA ILE A 228 1.53 -8.25 -12.41
C ILE A 228 2.49 -8.85 -13.45
N VAL A 229 2.48 -10.18 -13.66
CA VAL A 229 3.47 -10.88 -14.47
C VAL A 229 3.48 -10.45 -15.95
N PRO A 230 2.35 -10.34 -16.66
CA PRO A 230 2.32 -9.85 -18.05
C PRO A 230 2.95 -8.46 -18.22
N ILE A 231 2.91 -7.63 -17.18
CA ILE A 231 3.52 -6.30 -17.17
C ILE A 231 5.04 -6.45 -17.04
N LEU A 232 5.51 -7.23 -16.06
CA LEU A 232 6.93 -7.46 -15.82
C LEU A 232 7.63 -8.16 -16.99
N GLN A 233 6.91 -8.93 -17.80
CA GLN A 233 7.43 -9.53 -19.04
C GLN A 233 7.77 -8.50 -20.12
N LYS A 234 7.12 -7.33 -20.10
CA LYS A 234 7.25 -6.29 -21.13
C LYS A 234 8.06 -5.08 -20.68
N ILE A 235 8.36 -4.97 -19.38
CA ILE A 235 9.05 -3.81 -18.80
C ILE A 235 10.47 -4.21 -18.40
N HIS A 236 11.43 -3.35 -18.74
CA HIS A 236 12.84 -3.52 -18.38
C HIS A 236 13.35 -2.28 -17.66
N GLY A 237 14.37 -2.44 -16.83
CA GLY A 237 15.01 -1.32 -16.14
C GLY A 237 14.28 -0.86 -14.87
N VAL A 238 13.46 -1.72 -14.27
CA VAL A 238 12.84 -1.53 -12.94
C VAL A 238 13.67 -2.28 -11.90
N ASP A 239 13.88 -1.68 -10.73
CA ASP A 239 14.74 -2.23 -9.67
C ASP A 239 13.94 -2.85 -8.51
N ALA A 240 12.67 -2.46 -8.34
CA ALA A 240 11.78 -2.99 -7.29
C ALA A 240 10.31 -2.83 -7.68
N VAL A 241 9.45 -3.71 -7.17
CA VAL A 241 8.00 -3.68 -7.43
C VAL A 241 7.23 -3.82 -6.12
N VAL A 242 6.34 -2.87 -5.87
CA VAL A 242 5.32 -2.92 -4.82
C VAL A 242 3.98 -3.18 -5.49
N THR A 243 3.22 -4.15 -4.98
CA THR A 243 1.91 -4.58 -5.50
C THR A 243 0.81 -4.41 -4.46
N GLY A 244 -0.45 -4.59 -4.86
CA GLY A 244 -1.65 -4.54 -4.02
C GLY A 244 -2.77 -5.37 -4.63
N HIS A 245 -4.04 -5.04 -4.32
CA HIS A 245 -5.25 -5.55 -4.95
C HIS A 245 -5.67 -6.98 -4.57
N SER A 246 -4.76 -7.92 -4.49
CA SER A 246 -5.09 -9.33 -4.17
C SER A 246 -5.19 -9.63 -2.67
N HIS A 247 -4.86 -8.67 -1.79
CA HIS A 247 -4.88 -8.80 -0.33
C HIS A 247 -3.97 -9.91 0.22
N LEU A 248 -2.98 -10.36 -0.55
CA LEU A 248 -2.07 -11.44 -0.17
C LEU A 248 -0.77 -10.88 0.44
N CYS A 249 -0.19 -11.61 1.38
CA CYS A 249 1.20 -11.39 1.77
C CYS A 249 2.10 -12.10 0.76
N VAL A 250 2.85 -11.32 -0.04
CA VAL A 250 3.75 -11.81 -1.08
C VAL A 250 5.14 -11.22 -0.87
N SER A 251 6.16 -12.06 -0.91
CA SER A 251 7.57 -11.65 -0.88
C SER A 251 8.37 -12.61 -1.74
N GLY A 252 8.81 -12.13 -2.91
CA GLY A 252 9.50 -12.97 -3.87
C GLY A 252 10.22 -12.16 -4.92
N THR A 253 10.57 -12.79 -6.04
CA THR A 253 11.27 -12.16 -7.15
C THR A 253 10.64 -12.52 -8.50
N TYR A 254 10.74 -11.60 -9.43
CA TYR A 254 10.54 -11.86 -10.84
C TYR A 254 11.89 -11.65 -11.56
N GLY A 255 12.57 -12.75 -11.93
CA GLY A 255 14.01 -12.69 -12.24
C GLY A 255 14.78 -12.16 -11.01
N ASP A 256 15.55 -11.09 -11.21
CA ASP A 256 16.31 -10.43 -10.14
C ASP A 256 15.54 -9.28 -9.45
N ILE A 257 14.32 -8.99 -9.90
CA ILE A 257 13.53 -7.87 -9.39
C ILE A 257 12.73 -8.32 -8.15
N PRO A 258 12.94 -7.72 -6.98
CA PRO A 258 12.12 -8.00 -5.80
C PRO A 258 10.70 -7.48 -5.97
N VAL A 259 9.73 -8.30 -5.58
CA VAL A 259 8.29 -7.98 -5.61
C VAL A 259 7.72 -8.19 -4.21
N ILE A 260 6.91 -7.23 -3.74
CA ILE A 260 6.30 -7.30 -2.42
C ILE A 260 4.84 -6.86 -2.42
N GLN A 261 4.03 -7.51 -1.59
CA GLN A 261 2.67 -7.12 -1.22
C GLN A 261 2.46 -7.40 0.27
N ALA A 262 1.83 -6.49 0.99
CA ALA A 262 1.79 -6.48 2.45
C ALA A 262 0.40 -6.86 3.03
N GLY A 263 -0.28 -7.84 2.45
CA GLY A 263 -1.60 -8.26 2.92
C GLY A 263 -2.66 -7.17 2.73
N CYS A 264 -3.47 -6.92 3.75
CA CYS A 264 -4.49 -5.86 3.76
C CYS A 264 -4.69 -5.31 5.19
N HIS A 265 -5.55 -4.29 5.35
CA HIS A 265 -6.04 -3.73 6.63
C HIS A 265 -4.93 -3.30 7.61
N GLY A 266 -3.69 -3.17 7.15
CA GLY A 266 -2.56 -2.82 7.99
C GLY A 266 -2.01 -3.96 8.85
N GLU A 267 -2.39 -5.21 8.54
CA GLU A 267 -1.90 -6.41 9.27
C GLU A 267 -0.41 -6.68 9.07
N ALA A 268 0.18 -6.13 8.00
CA ALA A 268 1.57 -6.33 7.65
C ALA A 268 2.22 -5.09 7.04
N VAL A 269 3.56 -5.08 7.04
CA VAL A 269 4.42 -4.10 6.39
C VAL A 269 5.36 -4.83 5.45
N GLY A 270 5.41 -4.41 4.20
CA GLY A 270 6.40 -4.88 3.23
C GLY A 270 7.70 -4.08 3.37
N ARG A 271 8.85 -4.74 3.22
CA ARG A 271 10.16 -4.10 3.07
C ARG A 271 10.89 -4.69 1.90
N ILE A 272 11.36 -3.83 0.99
CA ILE A 272 12.40 -4.15 0.01
C ILE A 272 13.65 -3.40 0.43
N ASN A 273 14.75 -4.12 0.58
CA ASN A 273 16.07 -3.56 0.84
C ASN A 273 16.92 -3.68 -0.43
N LEU A 274 17.43 -2.54 -0.91
CA LEU A 274 18.26 -2.45 -2.10
C LEU A 274 19.65 -1.96 -1.72
N LEU A 275 20.69 -2.64 -2.20
CA LEU A 275 22.07 -2.20 -2.12
C LEU A 275 22.52 -1.69 -3.49
N TYR A 276 22.70 -0.37 -3.60
CA TYR A 276 23.15 0.28 -4.82
C TYR A 276 24.67 0.46 -4.82
N SER A 277 25.35 0.04 -5.88
CA SER A 277 26.78 0.27 -6.07
C SER A 277 27.00 1.58 -6.86
N ILE A 278 27.67 2.55 -6.23
CA ILE A 278 28.05 3.81 -6.89
C ILE A 278 29.02 3.54 -8.06
N ALA A 279 29.96 2.62 -7.87
CA ALA A 279 30.95 2.29 -8.89
C ALA A 279 30.32 1.57 -10.10
N ALA A 280 29.39 0.65 -9.85
CA ALA A 280 28.69 -0.08 -10.90
C ALA A 280 27.46 0.64 -11.47
N GLN A 281 27.02 1.72 -10.81
CA GLN A 281 25.82 2.51 -11.12
C GLN A 281 24.54 1.66 -11.25
N LYS A 282 24.38 0.67 -10.37
CA LYS A 282 23.22 -0.23 -10.36
C LYS A 282 22.98 -0.86 -8.99
N VAL A 283 21.78 -1.36 -8.79
CA VAL A 283 21.45 -2.26 -7.68
C VAL A 283 22.21 -3.57 -7.86
N VAL A 284 22.96 -3.98 -6.82
CA VAL A 284 23.80 -5.20 -6.83
C VAL A 284 23.27 -6.28 -5.89
N SER A 285 22.37 -5.91 -4.98
CA SER A 285 21.68 -6.86 -4.11
C SER A 285 20.29 -6.31 -3.78
N ALA A 286 19.31 -7.19 -3.74
CA ALA A 286 17.93 -6.85 -3.40
C ALA A 286 17.32 -7.97 -2.56
N ASN A 287 16.61 -7.59 -1.49
CA ASN A 287 15.89 -8.52 -0.62
C ASN A 287 14.49 -7.98 -0.36
N SER A 288 13.50 -8.86 -0.26
CA SER A 288 12.16 -8.50 0.16
C SER A 288 11.73 -9.31 1.37
N ARG A 289 10.91 -8.70 2.24
CA ARG A 289 10.34 -9.36 3.41
C ARG A 289 9.02 -8.70 3.80
N VAL A 290 8.02 -9.53 4.12
CA VAL A 290 6.78 -9.11 4.78
C VAL A 290 6.94 -9.29 6.28
N TYR A 291 6.62 -8.24 7.03
CA TYR A 291 6.56 -8.24 8.49
C TYR A 291 5.09 -8.24 8.91
N LYS A 292 4.58 -9.35 9.43
CA LYS A 292 3.24 -9.37 10.02
C LYS A 292 3.27 -8.70 11.39
N LEU A 293 2.37 -7.77 11.64
CA LEU A 293 2.34 -7.02 12.90
C LEU A 293 2.08 -7.92 14.12
N SER A 294 1.36 -9.04 13.91
CA SER A 294 1.14 -10.06 14.94
C SER A 294 2.41 -10.78 15.41
N GLU A 295 3.47 -10.74 14.61
CA GLU A 295 4.77 -11.39 14.90
C GLU A 295 5.80 -10.40 15.47
N LEU A 296 5.47 -9.11 15.54
CA LEU A 296 6.34 -8.03 16.01
C LEU A 296 5.91 -7.52 17.39
N PRO A 297 6.84 -6.93 18.17
CA PRO A 297 6.46 -6.19 19.36
C PRO A 297 5.46 -5.10 19.02
N ARG A 298 4.36 -5.04 19.78
CA ARG A 298 3.36 -3.98 19.61
C ARG A 298 3.95 -2.64 20.05
N VAL A 299 4.03 -1.71 19.13
CA VAL A 299 4.47 -0.33 19.36
C VAL A 299 3.31 0.61 19.07
N GLN A 300 2.93 1.41 20.07
CA GLN A 300 1.80 2.35 19.96
C GLN A 300 2.29 3.76 19.61
N ASP A 301 1.76 4.35 18.57
CA ASP A 301 1.92 5.78 18.29
C ASP A 301 0.85 6.58 19.02
N ASN A 302 1.20 7.08 20.21
CA ASN A 302 0.28 7.86 21.04
C ASN A 302 -0.14 9.20 20.40
N ALA A 303 0.65 9.75 19.48
CA ALA A 303 0.27 10.98 18.78
C ALA A 303 -0.81 10.69 17.72
N MET A 304 -0.71 9.56 17.05
CA MET A 304 -1.73 9.07 16.13
C MET A 304 -3.03 8.75 16.86
N GLU A 305 -2.94 8.11 18.01
CA GLU A 305 -4.11 7.77 18.85
C GLU A 305 -4.88 9.03 19.27
N ARG A 306 -4.16 10.04 19.81
CA ARG A 306 -4.78 11.34 20.18
C ARG A 306 -5.40 12.07 18.98
N PHE A 307 -4.84 11.93 17.79
CA PHE A 307 -5.42 12.49 16.57
C PHE A 307 -6.76 11.82 16.22
N LEU A 308 -6.85 10.51 16.38
CA LEU A 308 -8.03 9.71 15.99
C LEU A 308 -9.15 9.75 17.03
N GLU A 309 -8.86 9.96 18.30
CA GLU A 309 -9.83 9.92 19.39
C GLU A 309 -11.09 10.78 19.15
N PRO A 310 -11.00 12.07 18.77
CA PRO A 310 -12.19 12.89 18.50
C PRO A 310 -12.98 12.39 17.29
N ILE A 311 -12.30 11.82 16.27
CA ILE A 311 -12.96 11.24 15.10
C ILE A 311 -13.78 10.04 15.52
N PHE A 312 -13.18 9.11 16.27
CA PHE A 312 -13.86 7.91 16.75
C PHE A 312 -15.04 8.25 17.67
N LYS A 313 -14.87 9.20 18.57
CA LYS A 313 -15.93 9.65 19.46
C LYS A 313 -17.14 10.20 18.69
N ASN A 314 -16.90 10.99 17.65
CA ASN A 314 -17.97 11.51 16.79
C ASN A 314 -18.69 10.38 16.05
N ILE A 315 -17.94 9.44 15.45
CA ILE A 315 -18.50 8.29 14.75
C ILE A 315 -19.31 7.41 15.72
N ASP A 316 -18.79 7.14 16.89
CA ASP A 316 -19.47 6.32 17.92
C ASP A 316 -20.80 6.95 18.35
N SER A 317 -20.83 8.27 18.55
CA SER A 317 -22.06 8.98 18.91
C SER A 317 -23.13 8.93 17.81
N LYS A 318 -22.71 8.77 16.55
CA LYS A 318 -23.61 8.81 15.39
C LYS A 318 -24.11 7.43 14.97
N TYR A 319 -23.26 6.39 15.11
CA TYR A 319 -23.50 5.09 14.49
C TYR A 319 -23.63 3.91 15.47
N ASN A 320 -23.55 4.14 16.78
CA ASN A 320 -23.75 3.10 17.80
C ASN A 320 -25.21 2.97 18.26
N GLU A 321 -26.16 3.59 17.54
CA GLU A 321 -27.58 3.37 17.78
C GLU A 321 -27.91 1.89 17.58
N ILE A 322 -28.62 1.31 18.58
CA ILE A 322 -29.06 -0.09 18.53
C ILE A 322 -30.33 -0.18 17.71
N LEU A 323 -30.26 -0.90 16.61
CA LEU A 323 -31.39 -1.12 15.70
C LEU A 323 -32.21 -2.36 16.05
N ALA A 324 -31.52 -3.41 16.49
CA ALA A 324 -32.16 -4.72 16.71
C ALA A 324 -31.32 -5.59 17.67
N VAL A 325 -31.88 -6.74 18.02
CA VAL A 325 -31.17 -7.83 18.68
C VAL A 325 -31.22 -9.06 17.80
N ASN A 326 -30.06 -9.59 17.41
CA ASN A 326 -29.92 -10.79 16.61
C ASN A 326 -29.60 -11.98 17.49
N SER A 327 -30.34 -13.10 17.34
CA SER A 327 -30.18 -14.27 18.19
C SER A 327 -28.95 -15.13 17.83
N GLN A 328 -28.41 -15.00 16.62
CA GLN A 328 -27.30 -15.82 16.12
C GLN A 328 -26.45 -15.07 15.12
N VAL A 329 -25.18 -15.43 15.00
CA VAL A 329 -24.28 -14.87 13.99
C VAL A 329 -24.77 -15.28 12.59
N LEU A 330 -24.89 -14.30 11.67
CA LEU A 330 -25.08 -14.57 10.25
C LEU A 330 -23.74 -14.42 9.55
N THR A 331 -23.17 -15.55 9.17
CA THR A 331 -21.82 -15.60 8.57
C THR A 331 -21.83 -15.12 7.13
N ASN A 332 -20.71 -14.51 6.70
CA ASN A 332 -20.41 -14.21 5.32
C ASN A 332 -19.48 -15.28 4.74
N ASP A 333 -19.87 -15.91 3.64
CA ASP A 333 -19.00 -16.79 2.85
C ASP A 333 -19.05 -16.34 1.39
N ARG A 334 -17.88 -16.03 0.81
CA ARG A 334 -17.76 -15.60 -0.58
C ARG A 334 -17.70 -16.75 -1.59
N ASN A 335 -17.41 -17.98 -1.11
CA ASN A 335 -17.22 -19.16 -1.95
C ASN A 335 -18.35 -20.19 -1.78
N GLY A 336 -19.29 -19.91 -0.89
CA GLY A 336 -20.39 -20.80 -0.55
C GLY A 336 -21.65 -20.05 -0.16
N GLU A 337 -22.53 -20.73 0.58
CA GLU A 337 -23.77 -20.14 1.09
C GLU A 337 -23.46 -19.10 2.18
N SER A 338 -23.94 -17.88 1.98
CA SER A 338 -23.75 -16.73 2.87
C SER A 338 -25.04 -16.42 3.61
N ARG A 339 -25.14 -16.75 4.90
CA ARG A 339 -26.34 -16.49 5.71
C ARG A 339 -26.69 -15.00 5.81
N VAL A 340 -25.69 -14.12 5.87
CA VAL A 340 -25.90 -12.68 5.82
C VAL A 340 -26.37 -12.25 4.43
N GLY A 341 -25.84 -12.87 3.38
CA GLY A 341 -26.27 -12.67 2.00
C GLY A 341 -27.74 -13.01 1.80
N ASP A 342 -28.16 -14.19 2.25
CA ASP A 342 -29.56 -14.65 2.17
C ASP A 342 -30.49 -13.71 2.92
N PHE A 343 -30.11 -13.30 4.14
CA PHE A 343 -30.88 -12.32 4.91
C PHE A 343 -31.08 -11.01 4.14
N PHE A 344 -30.02 -10.47 3.52
CA PHE A 344 -30.14 -9.24 2.73
C PHE A 344 -30.95 -9.42 1.45
N MET A 345 -30.82 -10.57 0.78
CA MET A 345 -31.63 -10.85 -0.40
C MET A 345 -33.12 -10.95 -0.05
N ASP A 346 -33.46 -11.53 1.10
CA ASP A 346 -34.84 -11.54 1.61
C ASP A 346 -35.35 -10.14 1.94
N VAL A 347 -34.51 -9.29 2.55
CA VAL A 347 -34.87 -7.88 2.82
C VAL A 347 -35.13 -7.11 1.51
N LEU A 348 -34.25 -7.24 0.52
CA LEU A 348 -34.41 -6.60 -0.78
C LEU A 348 -35.65 -7.10 -1.52
N LYS A 349 -35.81 -8.42 -1.60
CA LYS A 349 -36.96 -9.08 -2.22
C LYS A 349 -38.29 -8.58 -1.63
N ASN A 350 -38.39 -8.56 -0.29
CA ASN A 350 -39.59 -8.13 0.41
C ASN A 350 -39.82 -6.61 0.29
N GLY A 351 -38.76 -5.80 0.40
CA GLY A 351 -38.82 -4.34 0.31
C GLY A 351 -39.26 -3.85 -1.06
N PHE A 352 -38.76 -4.47 -2.11
CA PHE A 352 -39.10 -4.12 -3.51
C PHE A 352 -40.28 -4.94 -4.09
N LYS A 353 -40.83 -5.90 -3.31
CA LYS A 353 -41.88 -6.83 -3.78
C LYS A 353 -41.48 -7.56 -5.07
N ALA A 354 -40.23 -7.97 -5.14
CA ALA A 354 -39.65 -8.66 -6.28
C ALA A 354 -39.76 -10.19 -6.11
N ASP A 355 -39.81 -10.93 -7.23
CA ASP A 355 -39.80 -12.39 -7.23
C ASP A 355 -38.39 -12.95 -6.96
N VAL A 356 -37.35 -12.23 -7.38
CA VAL A 356 -35.93 -12.61 -7.24
C VAL A 356 -35.11 -11.38 -6.85
N ALA A 357 -34.15 -11.57 -5.95
CA ALA A 357 -33.11 -10.61 -5.63
C ALA A 357 -31.72 -11.20 -5.97
N LEU A 358 -30.88 -10.42 -6.61
CA LEU A 358 -29.49 -10.78 -6.94
C LEU A 358 -28.58 -9.65 -6.50
N TYR A 359 -27.46 -10.02 -5.90
CA TYR A 359 -26.47 -9.06 -5.45
C TYR A 359 -25.04 -9.58 -5.64
N ASN A 360 -24.09 -8.67 -5.76
CA ASN A 360 -22.67 -9.06 -5.85
C ASN A 360 -22.15 -9.51 -4.48
N GLY A 361 -21.82 -10.79 -4.33
CA GLY A 361 -21.24 -11.33 -3.08
C GLY A 361 -19.96 -10.63 -2.62
N GLY A 362 -19.18 -10.05 -3.53
CA GLY A 362 -18.00 -9.25 -3.20
C GLY A 362 -18.30 -7.92 -2.49
N ALA A 363 -19.54 -7.43 -2.56
CA ALA A 363 -19.96 -6.20 -1.87
C ALA A 363 -20.36 -6.44 -0.40
N ILE A 364 -20.58 -7.69 -0.01
CA ILE A 364 -20.85 -8.10 1.38
C ILE A 364 -19.49 -8.36 2.06
N ARG A 365 -19.12 -7.53 3.04
CA ARG A 365 -17.75 -7.51 3.57
C ARG A 365 -17.58 -8.14 4.94
N ASP A 366 -18.64 -8.20 5.74
CA ASP A 366 -18.58 -8.69 7.13
C ASP A 366 -19.77 -9.60 7.48
N THR A 367 -19.74 -10.15 8.67
CA THR A 367 -20.81 -10.97 9.28
C THR A 367 -21.74 -10.07 10.09
N LEU A 368 -23.02 -10.45 10.23
CA LEU A 368 -23.91 -9.81 11.18
C LEU A 368 -23.74 -10.47 12.56
N PRO A 369 -23.32 -9.74 13.60
CA PRO A 369 -23.06 -10.32 14.92
C PRO A 369 -24.34 -10.80 15.63
N SER A 370 -24.20 -11.71 16.58
CA SER A 370 -25.26 -11.99 17.56
C SER A 370 -25.27 -10.94 18.67
N GLY A 371 -26.42 -10.77 19.32
CA GLY A 371 -26.64 -9.76 20.34
C GLY A 371 -27.17 -8.45 19.77
N ARG A 372 -26.74 -7.34 20.33
CA ARG A 372 -27.14 -6.01 19.86
C ARG A 372 -26.53 -5.70 18.50
N VAL A 373 -27.36 -5.29 17.57
CA VAL A 373 -26.95 -4.87 16.22
C VAL A 373 -27.11 -3.36 16.12
N THR A 374 -26.06 -2.69 15.71
CA THR A 374 -26.02 -1.23 15.56
C THR A 374 -26.01 -0.82 14.09
N VAL A 375 -26.23 0.47 13.82
CA VAL A 375 -26.04 1.05 12.46
C VAL A 375 -24.62 0.76 11.96
N ARG A 376 -23.61 0.86 12.84
CA ARG A 376 -22.21 0.55 12.51
C ARG A 376 -22.05 -0.88 11.98
N ASP A 377 -22.69 -1.87 12.61
CA ASP A 377 -22.58 -3.27 12.19
C ASP A 377 -23.13 -3.48 10.78
N LEU A 378 -24.25 -2.80 10.44
CA LEU A 378 -24.77 -2.86 9.08
C LEU A 378 -23.85 -2.19 8.06
N LEU A 379 -23.24 -1.04 8.43
CA LEU A 379 -22.32 -0.33 7.53
C LEU A 379 -20.97 -1.06 7.35
N LYS A 380 -20.57 -1.94 8.29
CA LYS A 380 -19.43 -2.85 8.09
C LYS A 380 -19.72 -3.92 7.03
N ILE A 381 -20.96 -4.37 6.97
CA ILE A 381 -21.38 -5.36 5.96
C ILE A 381 -21.39 -4.75 4.57
N PHE A 382 -21.87 -3.50 4.44
CA PHE A 382 -21.92 -2.76 3.18
C PHE A 382 -21.16 -1.43 3.30
N PRO A 383 -19.82 -1.45 3.28
CA PRO A 383 -19.02 -0.23 3.47
C PRO A 383 -18.93 0.64 2.18
N PHE A 384 -19.36 0.12 1.05
CA PHE A 384 -19.28 0.80 -0.25
C PHE A 384 -20.66 1.09 -0.82
N ASP A 385 -20.82 2.26 -1.43
CA ASP A 385 -22.00 2.57 -2.22
C ASP A 385 -21.95 1.77 -3.53
N SER A 386 -22.63 0.64 -3.53
CA SER A 386 -22.77 -0.21 -4.71
C SER A 386 -24.00 0.27 -5.49
N THR A 387 -23.82 1.14 -6.46
CA THR A 387 -24.86 1.52 -7.44
C THR A 387 -24.59 0.86 -8.78
#